data_e7d729f4398ebf8aa1eba8b8c479ffcf
#
_entry.id   e7d729f4398ebf8aa1eba8b8c479ffcf
#
_cell.length_a   1.000
_cell.length_b   1.000
_cell.length_c   1.000
_cell.angle_alpha   90.00
_cell.angle_beta   90.00
_cell.angle_gamma   90.00
#
_symmetry.space_group_name_H-M   'P 1'
#
loop_
_entity.id
_entity.type
_entity.pdbx_description
1 polymer ?
#
loop_
_entity_poly.entity_id
_entity_poly.type
_entity_poly.pdbx_seq_one_letter_code
_entity_poly.pdbx_strand_id
1 'polypeptide(L)'
;MKSMQEIRNIAKYIVTKCTDDGQCITNVQLQHILYTISKKRLHDGKRIIDRKFEKKQWGYMIPDIYYYFCGYGAMPISRHYDIKIKDRETKYIIDKVTVEERTKKPWER
;
A
#
# COMPACT_ATOMS: atom_id res chain seq x y z
N MET A 1 17.92 3.27 -0.66
CA MET A 1 16.85 2.75 -1.54
C MET A 1 16.25 1.48 -0.93
N LYS A 2 14.93 1.37 -0.90
CA LYS A 2 14.29 0.17 -0.37
C LYS A 2 14.35 -0.97 -1.39
N SER A 3 14.67 -2.17 -0.91
CA SER A 3 14.65 -3.38 -1.75
C SER A 3 13.21 -3.75 -2.11
N MET A 4 13.04 -4.63 -3.10
CA MET A 4 11.71 -5.14 -3.46
C MET A 4 11.07 -5.85 -2.26
N GLN A 5 11.87 -6.55 -1.46
CA GLN A 5 11.36 -7.23 -0.28
C GLN A 5 10.78 -6.25 0.74
N GLU A 6 11.42 -5.08 0.93
CA GLU A 6 10.90 -4.06 1.84
C GLU A 6 9.59 -3.48 1.33
N ILE A 7 9.47 -3.22 0.03
CA ILE A 7 8.23 -2.70 -0.57
C ILE A 7 7.12 -3.73 -0.43
N ARG A 8 7.43 -5.00 -0.67
CA ARG A 8 6.46 -6.09 -0.49
C ARG A 8 6.00 -6.18 0.96
N ASN A 9 6.92 -5.98 1.90
CA ASN A 9 6.58 -5.98 3.33
C ASN A 9 5.64 -4.84 3.68
N ILE A 10 5.83 -3.66 3.10
CA ILE A 10 4.91 -2.54 3.30
C ILE A 10 3.52 -2.91 2.78
N ALA A 11 3.43 -3.51 1.59
CA ALA A 11 2.16 -3.95 1.03
C ALA A 11 1.48 -4.99 1.92
N LYS A 12 2.24 -5.96 2.41
CA LYS A 12 1.73 -7.00 3.33
C LYS A 12 1.23 -6.37 4.63
N TYR A 13 1.94 -5.38 5.14
CA TYR A 13 1.52 -4.67 6.35
C TYR A 13 0.17 -3.97 6.13
N ILE A 14 0.00 -3.28 5.00
CA ILE A 14 -1.24 -2.57 4.68
C ILE A 14 -2.40 -3.56 4.57
N VAL A 15 -2.19 -4.67 3.86
CA VAL A 15 -3.20 -5.73 3.73
C VAL A 15 -3.58 -6.28 5.09
N THR A 16 -2.60 -6.56 5.94
CA THR A 16 -2.84 -7.09 7.29
C THR A 16 -3.64 -6.12 8.13
N LYS A 17 -3.25 -4.84 8.11
CA LYS A 17 -3.96 -3.81 8.87
C LYS A 17 -5.42 -3.73 8.44
N CYS A 18 -5.68 -3.71 7.14
CA CYS A 18 -7.04 -3.62 6.63
C CYS A 18 -7.85 -4.87 6.97
N THR A 19 -7.23 -6.05 6.88
CA THR A 19 -7.90 -7.30 7.25
C THR A 19 -8.25 -7.30 8.74
N ASP A 20 -7.31 -6.92 9.59
CA ASP A 20 -7.50 -6.92 11.04
C ASP A 20 -8.53 -5.87 11.47
N ASP A 21 -8.63 -4.76 10.74
CA ASP A 21 -9.60 -3.70 11.01
C ASP A 21 -11.00 -4.03 10.46
N GLY A 22 -11.17 -5.17 9.79
CA GLY A 22 -12.44 -5.52 9.15
C GLY A 22 -12.75 -4.70 7.92
N GLN A 23 -11.71 -4.13 7.28
CA GLN A 23 -11.82 -3.24 6.12
C GLN A 23 -10.92 -3.75 4.99
N CYS A 24 -11.14 -4.98 4.55
CA CYS A 24 -10.33 -5.57 3.49
C CYS A 24 -10.36 -4.72 2.23
N ILE A 25 -9.22 -4.63 1.56
CA ILE A 25 -9.06 -3.81 0.35
C ILE A 25 -8.76 -4.68 -0.87
N THR A 26 -9.13 -4.17 -2.04
CA THR A 26 -8.80 -4.82 -3.31
C THR A 26 -7.37 -4.48 -3.72
N ASN A 27 -6.85 -5.20 -4.72
CA ASN A 27 -5.52 -4.92 -5.26
C ASN A 27 -5.43 -3.49 -5.82
N VAL A 28 -6.48 -3.02 -6.50
CA VAL A 28 -6.50 -1.65 -7.03
C VAL A 28 -6.44 -0.62 -5.90
N GLN A 29 -7.19 -0.85 -4.82
CA GLN A 29 -7.13 0.04 -3.65
C GLN A 29 -5.73 0.01 -3.01
N LEU A 30 -5.12 -1.16 -2.91
CA LEU A 30 -3.76 -1.29 -2.37
C LEU A 30 -2.77 -0.48 -3.22
N GLN A 31 -2.87 -0.58 -4.54
CA GLN A 31 -1.97 0.17 -5.43
C GLN A 31 -2.14 1.67 -5.24
N HIS A 32 -3.38 2.13 -5.08
CA HIS A 32 -3.65 3.55 -4.84
C HIS A 32 -3.05 4.02 -3.51
N ILE A 33 -3.19 3.21 -2.47
CA ILE A 33 -2.61 3.52 -1.15
C ILE A 33 -1.08 3.62 -1.27
N LEU A 34 -0.46 2.66 -1.95
CA LEU A 34 0.99 2.67 -2.17
C LEU A 34 1.43 3.92 -2.93
N TYR A 35 0.67 4.32 -3.95
CA TYR A 35 0.98 5.51 -4.72
C TYR A 35 0.93 6.77 -3.86
N THR A 36 -0.10 6.90 -3.03
CA THR A 36 -0.23 8.04 -2.13
C THR A 36 0.92 8.08 -1.13
N ILE A 37 1.29 6.92 -0.57
CA ILE A 37 2.43 6.83 0.34
C ILE A 37 3.73 7.26 -0.37
N SER A 38 3.88 6.91 -1.65
CA SER A 38 5.09 7.25 -2.41
C SER A 38 5.30 8.76 -2.53
N LYS A 39 4.25 9.55 -2.38
CA LYS A 39 4.33 11.00 -2.44
C LYS A 39 4.67 11.63 -1.10
N LYS A 40 4.68 10.85 -0.03
CA LYS A 40 5.01 11.33 1.31
C LYS A 40 6.50 11.24 1.55
N ARG A 41 7.01 12.14 2.38
CA ARG A 41 8.42 12.14 2.77
C ARG A 41 8.54 12.07 4.27
N LEU A 42 9.61 11.45 4.73
CA LEU A 42 9.98 11.44 6.13
C LEU A 42 10.57 12.82 6.48
N HIS A 43 10.73 13.10 7.77
CA HIS A 43 11.27 14.39 8.21
C HIS A 43 12.67 14.68 7.67
N ASP A 44 13.43 13.63 7.32
CA ASP A 44 14.76 13.77 6.73
C ASP A 44 14.72 13.95 5.19
N GLY A 45 13.53 14.03 4.62
CA GLY A 45 13.33 14.22 3.19
C GLY A 45 13.31 12.95 2.36
N LYS A 46 13.58 11.81 2.96
CA LYS A 46 13.58 10.52 2.24
C LYS A 46 12.17 10.04 1.99
N ARG A 47 11.99 9.33 0.87
CA ARG A 47 10.72 8.72 0.53
C ARG A 47 10.58 7.36 1.21
N ILE A 48 9.37 7.05 1.65
CA ILE A 48 9.05 5.72 2.20
C ILE A 48 9.10 4.69 1.08
N ILE A 49 8.50 5.03 -0.06
CA ILE A 49 8.50 4.18 -1.25
C ILE A 49 9.23 4.95 -2.36
N ASP A 50 10.36 4.42 -2.79
CA ASP A 50 11.16 5.00 -3.86
C ASP A 50 11.22 4.00 -5.03
N ARG A 51 10.08 3.85 -5.70
CA ARG A 51 9.93 2.90 -6.81
C ARG A 51 9.17 3.58 -7.94
N LYS A 52 9.41 3.09 -9.15
CA LYS A 52 8.72 3.57 -10.33
C LYS A 52 7.36 2.88 -10.46
N PHE A 53 6.32 3.69 -10.63
CA PHE A 53 4.97 3.19 -10.84
C PHE A 53 4.66 3.15 -12.34
N GLU A 54 3.86 2.18 -12.75
CA GLU A 54 3.30 2.14 -14.09
C GLU A 54 1.91 2.76 -14.08
N LYS A 55 1.61 3.56 -15.11
CA LYS A 55 0.29 4.15 -15.25
C LYS A 55 -0.63 3.18 -15.97
N LYS A 56 -1.80 2.94 -15.41
CA LYS A 56 -2.89 2.17 -16.01
C LYS A 56 -4.12 3.06 -16.12
N GLN A 57 -5.16 2.59 -16.83
CA GLN A 57 -6.40 3.37 -16.98
C GLN A 57 -7.04 3.68 -15.62
N TRP A 58 -6.89 2.78 -14.65
CA TRP A 58 -7.49 2.92 -13.33
C TRP A 58 -6.55 3.59 -12.30
N GLY A 59 -5.35 3.96 -12.70
CA GLY A 59 -4.41 4.62 -11.79
C GLY A 59 -2.99 4.10 -11.94
N TYR A 60 -2.19 4.26 -10.89
CA TYR A 60 -0.78 3.87 -10.89
C TYR A 60 -0.59 2.59 -10.08
N MET A 61 0.37 1.77 -10.49
CA MET A 61 0.66 0.52 -9.78
C MET A 61 2.16 0.21 -9.77
N ILE A 62 2.58 -0.58 -8.79
CA ILE A 62 3.89 -1.22 -8.76
C ILE A 62 3.69 -2.63 -9.32
N PRO A 63 4.24 -2.96 -10.50
CA PRO A 63 3.97 -4.26 -11.15
C PRO A 63 4.20 -5.47 -10.25
N ASP A 64 5.35 -5.53 -9.57
CA ASP A 64 5.68 -6.69 -8.72
C ASP A 64 4.64 -6.91 -7.64
N ILE A 65 4.17 -5.83 -7.01
CA ILE A 65 3.17 -5.93 -5.95
C ILE A 65 1.82 -6.32 -6.54
N TYR A 66 1.46 -5.72 -7.67
CA TYR A 66 0.20 -6.04 -8.34
C TYR A 66 0.12 -7.52 -8.69
N TYR A 67 1.19 -8.06 -9.26
CA TYR A 67 1.23 -9.47 -9.64
C TYR A 67 1.29 -10.39 -8.43
N TYR A 68 1.92 -9.96 -7.35
CA TYR A 68 1.96 -10.74 -6.12
C TYR A 68 0.55 -11.03 -5.58
N PHE A 69 -0.37 -10.08 -5.73
CA PHE A 69 -1.74 -10.22 -5.25
C PHE A 69 -2.75 -10.49 -6.37
N CYS A 70 -2.29 -10.77 -7.59
CA CYS A 70 -3.19 -10.91 -8.75
C CYS A 70 -4.17 -12.09 -8.62
N GLY A 71 -3.84 -13.08 -7.81
CA GLY A 71 -4.72 -14.23 -7.58
C GLY A 71 -6.07 -13.87 -6.97
N TYR A 72 -6.17 -12.71 -6.32
CA TYR A 72 -7.44 -12.25 -5.76
C TYR A 72 -8.34 -11.60 -6.81
N GLY A 73 -7.81 -11.30 -8.00
CA GLY A 73 -8.58 -10.62 -9.04
C GLY A 73 -9.12 -9.30 -8.54
N ALA A 74 -10.43 -9.08 -8.68
CA ALA A 74 -11.10 -7.87 -8.20
C ALA A 74 -11.65 -8.01 -6.78
N MET A 75 -11.44 -9.17 -6.14
CA MET A 75 -11.93 -9.42 -4.80
C MET A 75 -11.05 -8.78 -3.72
N PRO A 76 -11.62 -8.41 -2.57
CA PRO A 76 -10.80 -7.91 -1.47
C PRO A 76 -9.78 -8.95 -1.00
N ILE A 77 -8.61 -8.46 -0.62
CA ILE A 77 -7.52 -9.30 -0.13
C ILE A 77 -7.73 -9.52 1.38
N SER A 78 -8.03 -10.75 1.77
CA SER A 78 -8.24 -11.10 3.17
C SER A 78 -7.07 -11.98 3.63
N ARG A 79 -6.03 -11.34 4.14
CA ARG A 79 -4.81 -12.03 4.59
C ARG A 79 -4.21 -11.32 5.79
N HIS A 80 -3.72 -12.11 6.72
CA HIS A 80 -2.94 -11.61 7.85
C HIS A 80 -1.51 -12.13 7.71
N TYR A 81 -0.55 -11.22 7.69
CA TYR A 81 0.87 -11.53 7.66
C TYR A 81 1.51 -11.10 8.98
N ASP A 82 2.49 -11.86 9.45
CA ASP A 82 3.23 -11.48 10.65
C ASP A 82 4.34 -10.50 10.26
N ILE A 83 3.95 -9.24 10.06
CA ILE A 83 4.81 -8.18 9.55
C ILE A 83 4.72 -6.97 10.47
N LYS A 84 5.86 -6.33 10.75
CA LYS A 84 5.92 -5.10 11.54
C LYS A 84 6.70 -4.04 10.79
N ILE A 85 6.29 -2.78 10.96
CA ILE A 85 7.04 -1.63 10.48
C ILE A 85 7.80 -1.08 11.69
N LYS A 86 9.13 -1.14 11.64
CA LYS A 86 9.97 -0.80 12.79
C LYS A 86 10.08 0.69 13.04
N ASP A 87 10.20 1.49 11.97
CA ASP A 87 10.33 2.92 12.10
C ASP A 87 8.99 3.57 12.44
N ARG A 88 8.95 4.32 13.54
CA ARG A 88 7.71 4.91 14.05
C ARG A 88 7.09 5.92 13.08
N GLU A 89 7.91 6.77 12.50
CA GLU A 89 7.42 7.78 11.56
C GLU A 89 6.84 7.12 10.31
N THR A 90 7.55 6.14 9.77
CA THR A 90 7.09 5.37 8.61
C THR A 90 5.75 4.70 8.91
N LYS A 91 5.66 4.03 10.07
CA LYS A 91 4.42 3.36 10.48
C LYS A 91 3.26 4.34 10.60
N TYR A 92 3.51 5.50 11.21
CA TYR A 92 2.47 6.52 11.37
C TYR A 92 1.92 6.98 10.02
N ILE A 93 2.82 7.27 9.08
CA ILE A 93 2.43 7.75 7.76
C ILE A 93 1.65 6.66 7.00
N ILE A 94 2.14 5.42 7.04
CA ILE A 94 1.47 4.30 6.37
C ILE A 94 0.08 4.10 6.96
N ASP A 95 -0.04 4.08 8.28
CA ASP A 95 -1.33 3.88 8.95
C ASP A 95 -2.31 4.99 8.59
N LYS A 96 -1.85 6.23 8.63
CA LYS A 96 -2.71 7.39 8.35
C LYS A 96 -3.21 7.37 6.91
N VAL A 97 -2.31 7.17 5.95
CA VAL A 97 -2.70 7.12 4.53
C VAL A 97 -3.64 5.95 4.27
N THR A 98 -3.36 4.80 4.85
CA THR A 98 -4.19 3.60 4.67
C THR A 98 -5.63 3.87 5.12
N VAL A 99 -5.80 4.40 6.32
CA VAL A 99 -7.14 4.69 6.85
C VAL A 99 -7.87 5.72 5.99
N GLU A 100 -7.17 6.77 5.57
CA GLU A 100 -7.79 7.82 4.75
C GLU A 100 -8.17 7.32 3.36
N GLU A 101 -7.29 6.56 2.71
CA GLU A 101 -7.49 6.19 1.31
C GLU A 101 -8.40 4.98 1.11
N ARG A 102 -8.40 4.03 2.05
CA ARG A 102 -9.18 2.80 1.89
C ARG A 102 -10.69 3.04 1.87
N THR A 103 -11.15 4.16 2.42
CA THR A 103 -12.57 4.48 2.47
C THR A 103 -13.02 5.33 1.29
N LYS A 104 -12.10 5.82 0.48
CA LYS A 104 -12.44 6.66 -0.66
C LYS A 104 -13.06 5.85 -1.79
N LYS A 105 -14.09 6.41 -2.41
CA LYS A 105 -14.69 5.85 -3.61
C LYS A 105 -13.79 6.12 -4.81
N PRO A 106 -13.89 5.34 -5.90
CA PRO A 106 -13.05 5.57 -7.08
C PRO A 106 -13.11 6.98 -7.62
N TRP A 107 -14.29 7.61 -7.57
CA TRP A 107 -14.48 8.97 -8.10
C TRP A 107 -13.95 10.08 -7.17
N GLU A 108 -13.49 9.73 -5.97
CA GLU A 108 -12.93 10.68 -5.00
C GLU A 108 -11.40 10.77 -5.09
N ARG A 109 -10.80 9.95 -5.92
CA ARG A 109 -9.34 9.86 -6.03
C ARG A 109 -8.78 10.76 -7.11
#